data_2a838a0d52bd7dfe5576738a7a6d66f8
#
_entry.id   2a838a0d52bd7dfe5576738a7a6d66f8
#
_cell.length_a   1.000
_cell.length_b   1.000
_cell.length_c   1.000
_cell.angle_alpha   90.00
_cell.angle_beta   90.00
_cell.angle_gamma   90.00
#
_symmetry.space_group_name_H-M   'P 1'
#
loop_
_entity.id
_entity.type
_entity.pdbx_description
1 polymer ?
#
loop_
_entity_poly.entity_id
_entity_poly.type
_entity_poly.pdbx_seq_one_letter_code
_entity_poly.pdbx_strand_id
1 'polypeptide(L)'
;MKKHKLLLVPVLFAAVALSGCKVIDTGEVGLRVNFDKTVEAEERVAGSFNQTIVGSILTFPIKDVSVDVRDLMPLAADNSTMKDFDLAVIYNITPSAVSDLWVNKSRSFHTQDASGDIYLMHAYTYQTARNAVYKVARKYEALNMNDNRSQIEEEIQATMIATLNDEKLNGITISQVRVGGMVPSDAVKASADNLVRAKNEEKTKEVEVQIAKKEAERIAALNANAGAISYMQAQAQMKIAEGIAAGKVQTVVIPYDFKGMVNITSK
;
A
#
# COMPACT_ATOMS: atom_id res chain seq x y z
N MET A 1 -0.95 41.21 67.36
CA MET A 1 -0.23 40.17 66.62
C MET A 1 -0.85 38.76 66.62
N LYS A 2 -2.11 38.53 67.01
CA LYS A 2 -2.74 37.17 67.04
C LYS A 2 -3.72 36.89 65.87
N LYS A 3 -4.11 37.89 65.08
CA LYS A 3 -5.10 37.70 64.00
C LYS A 3 -4.52 37.13 62.69
N HIS A 4 -3.19 37.22 62.43
CA HIS A 4 -2.57 36.72 61.21
C HIS A 4 -2.26 35.20 61.24
N LYS A 5 -2.19 34.60 62.44
CA LYS A 5 -1.98 33.14 62.54
C LYS A 5 -3.23 32.34 62.22
N LEU A 6 -4.42 32.91 62.38
CA LEU A 6 -5.69 32.23 62.10
C LEU A 6 -6.03 32.16 60.62
N LEU A 7 -5.47 33.03 59.78
CA LEU A 7 -5.67 33.07 58.32
C LEU A 7 -4.72 32.15 57.58
N LEU A 8 -3.57 31.78 58.16
CA LEU A 8 -2.59 30.89 57.56
C LEU A 8 -3.05 29.43 57.50
N VAL A 9 -3.86 28.99 58.45
CA VAL A 9 -4.36 27.61 58.52
C VAL A 9 -5.32 27.26 57.40
N PRO A 10 -6.36 28.10 57.06
CA PRO A 10 -7.25 27.77 55.94
C PRO A 10 -6.56 27.90 54.57
N VAL A 11 -5.55 28.77 54.41
CA VAL A 11 -4.77 28.87 53.17
C VAL A 11 -3.89 27.64 52.97
N LEU A 12 -3.30 27.11 54.04
CA LEU A 12 -2.52 25.86 53.96
C LEU A 12 -3.42 24.66 53.65
N PHE A 13 -4.63 24.62 54.21
CA PHE A 13 -5.61 23.54 53.92
C PHE A 13 -6.15 23.64 52.49
N ALA A 14 -6.39 24.84 51.95
CA ALA A 14 -6.79 25.06 50.57
C ALA A 14 -5.68 24.64 49.57
N ALA A 15 -4.41 24.87 49.91
CA ALA A 15 -3.28 24.45 49.09
C ALA A 15 -3.13 22.90 49.01
N VAL A 16 -3.45 22.17 50.08
CA VAL A 16 -3.45 20.72 50.11
C VAL A 16 -4.65 20.13 49.35
N ALA A 17 -5.80 20.81 49.33
CA ALA A 17 -6.99 20.38 48.60
C ALA A 17 -6.86 20.54 47.06
N LEU A 18 -5.89 21.32 46.57
CA LEU A 18 -5.58 21.52 45.16
C LEU A 18 -4.59 20.49 44.61
N SER A 19 -4.04 19.57 45.42
CA SER A 19 -3.27 18.44 44.93
C SER A 19 -4.21 17.43 44.31
N GLY A 20 -4.44 17.59 43.00
CA GLY A 20 -5.37 16.76 42.22
C GLY A 20 -4.88 15.30 42.06
N CYS A 21 -5.82 14.39 41.90
CA CYS A 21 -5.51 13.05 41.45
C CYS A 21 -5.25 13.09 39.95
N LYS A 22 -4.19 12.44 39.48
CA LYS A 22 -4.00 12.12 38.05
C LYS A 22 -4.67 10.78 37.78
N VAL A 23 -5.51 10.76 36.77
CA VAL A 23 -6.11 9.52 36.25
C VAL A 23 -5.24 9.02 35.10
N ILE A 24 -4.94 7.74 35.14
CA ILE A 24 -4.26 7.02 34.06
C ILE A 24 -5.34 6.21 33.35
N ASP A 25 -5.54 6.47 32.07
CA ASP A 25 -6.60 5.84 31.31
C ASP A 25 -6.27 4.37 30.95
N THR A 26 -7.33 3.62 30.60
CA THR A 26 -7.15 2.24 30.15
C THR A 26 -6.35 2.18 28.86
N GLY A 27 -5.24 1.46 28.89
CA GLY A 27 -4.29 1.36 27.77
C GLY A 27 -3.19 2.40 27.81
N GLU A 28 -3.00 3.04 28.96
CA GLU A 28 -1.86 3.88 29.29
C GLU A 28 -1.10 3.34 30.48
N VAL A 29 0.18 3.71 30.57
CA VAL A 29 1.04 3.50 31.73
C VAL A 29 1.56 4.83 32.21
N GLY A 30 1.54 5.03 33.53
CA GLY A 30 2.05 6.22 34.18
C GLY A 30 3.44 5.99 34.76
N LEU A 31 4.33 6.97 34.60
CA LEU A 31 5.60 7.04 35.33
C LEU A 31 5.56 8.25 36.27
N ARG A 32 5.95 8.06 37.51
CA ARG A 32 6.08 9.15 38.47
C ARG A 32 7.44 9.82 38.31
N VAL A 33 7.40 11.12 38.15
CA VAL A 33 8.57 12.00 38.14
C VAL A 33 8.59 12.77 39.44
N ASN A 34 9.60 12.54 40.26
CA ASN A 34 9.79 13.21 41.52
C ASN A 34 10.24 14.67 41.37
N PHE A 35 10.27 15.42 42.46
CA PHE A 35 10.71 16.82 42.43
C PHE A 35 12.15 17.02 41.96
N ASP A 36 13.02 16.09 42.33
CA ASP A 36 14.42 16.06 41.92
C ASP A 36 14.63 15.62 40.47
N LYS A 37 13.53 15.46 39.71
CA LYS A 37 13.49 14.96 38.34
C LYS A 37 13.88 13.49 38.16
N THR A 38 14.04 12.75 39.25
CA THR A 38 14.19 11.31 39.16
C THR A 38 12.88 10.65 38.75
N VAL A 39 12.95 9.62 37.90
CA VAL A 39 11.80 8.83 37.47
C VAL A 39 11.75 7.56 38.32
N GLU A 40 10.58 7.24 38.87
CA GLU A 40 10.37 5.99 39.55
C GLU A 40 10.45 4.84 38.53
N ALA A 41 11.15 3.77 38.89
CA ALA A 41 11.30 2.61 38.00
C ALA A 41 10.01 1.77 37.88
N GLU A 42 9.08 1.95 38.83
CA GLU A 42 7.82 1.21 38.86
C GLU A 42 6.77 1.85 38.00
N GLU A 43 6.26 1.13 37.00
CA GLU A 43 5.18 1.53 36.14
C GLU A 43 3.83 1.45 36.86
N ARG A 44 3.02 2.51 36.69
CA ARG A 44 1.67 2.61 37.25
C ARG A 44 0.64 2.26 36.20
N VAL A 45 -0.16 1.25 36.49
CA VAL A 45 -1.26 0.82 35.63
C VAL A 45 -2.44 1.78 35.67
N ALA A 46 -3.41 1.59 34.79
CA ALA A 46 -4.64 2.40 34.73
C ALA A 46 -5.33 2.53 36.11
N GLY A 47 -5.79 3.74 36.40
CA GLY A 47 -6.43 4.08 37.68
C GLY A 47 -6.11 5.49 38.13
N SER A 48 -6.57 5.83 39.35
CA SER A 48 -6.34 7.13 39.96
C SER A 48 -5.21 7.08 40.95
N PHE A 49 -4.26 8.00 40.84
CA PHE A 49 -3.11 8.12 41.72
C PHE A 49 -3.03 9.54 42.27
N ASN A 50 -2.77 9.65 43.57
CA ASN A 50 -2.53 10.94 44.19
C ASN A 50 -1.22 11.54 43.63
N GLN A 51 -1.34 12.71 43.04
CA GLN A 51 -0.17 13.57 42.83
C GLN A 51 0.15 14.23 44.16
N THR A 52 1.35 13.98 44.66
CA THR A 52 1.84 14.79 45.80
C THR A 52 2.04 16.23 45.32
N ILE A 53 2.01 17.18 46.22
CA ILE A 53 2.21 18.64 45.94
C ILE A 53 3.47 18.87 45.09
N VAL A 54 4.36 17.88 45.05
CA VAL A 54 5.69 17.91 44.43
C VAL A 54 5.86 16.65 43.59
N GLY A 55 6.06 16.83 42.28
CA GLY A 55 6.17 15.75 41.32
C GLY A 55 5.03 15.74 40.31
N SER A 56 5.14 14.89 39.31
CA SER A 56 4.13 14.71 38.27
C SER A 56 4.05 13.26 37.82
N ILE A 57 2.93 12.90 37.22
CA ILE A 57 2.76 11.59 36.56
C ILE A 57 2.71 11.86 35.06
N LEU A 58 3.66 11.29 34.32
CA LEU A 58 3.65 11.23 32.87
C LEU A 58 2.87 9.99 32.44
N THR A 59 2.04 10.11 31.42
CA THR A 59 1.28 8.99 30.86
C THR A 59 1.77 8.67 29.47
N PHE A 60 1.83 7.39 29.14
CA PHE A 60 2.33 6.85 27.90
C PHE A 60 1.34 5.82 27.34
N PRO A 61 0.83 5.99 26.12
CA PRO A 61 -0.01 4.98 25.49
C PRO A 61 0.79 3.71 25.22
N ILE A 62 0.21 2.56 25.62
CA ILE A 62 0.76 1.22 25.39
C ILE A 62 -0.09 0.42 24.37
N LYS A 63 -1.19 1.01 23.87
CA LYS A 63 -1.98 0.46 22.78
C LYS A 63 -1.19 0.52 21.48
N ASP A 64 -1.73 -0.16 20.47
CA ASP A 64 -1.19 -0.09 19.12
C ASP A 64 -1.15 1.35 18.60
N VAL A 65 0.04 1.77 18.19
CA VAL A 65 0.32 3.08 17.59
C VAL A 65 0.68 2.88 16.15
N SER A 66 0.09 3.68 15.24
CA SER A 66 0.43 3.68 13.83
C SER A 66 1.50 4.73 13.54
N VAL A 67 2.52 4.33 12.80
CA VAL A 67 3.56 5.20 12.24
C VAL A 67 3.43 5.17 10.73
N ASP A 68 3.00 6.28 10.16
CA ASP A 68 2.92 6.43 8.70
C ASP A 68 4.27 6.91 8.16
N VAL A 69 4.83 6.15 7.22
CA VAL A 69 6.05 6.49 6.50
C VAL A 69 5.69 6.69 5.04
N ARG A 70 5.82 7.90 4.55
CA ARG A 70 5.34 8.33 3.23
C ARG A 70 6.45 8.91 2.38
N ASP A 71 6.18 9.00 1.08
CA ASP A 71 7.03 9.66 0.09
C ASP A 71 8.46 9.07 0.03
N LEU A 72 8.60 7.75 0.24
CA LEU A 72 9.88 7.09 0.10
C LEU A 72 10.19 6.81 -1.37
N MET A 73 11.43 7.01 -1.77
CA MET A 73 11.93 6.75 -3.12
C MET A 73 13.06 5.71 -3.08
N PRO A 74 12.78 4.45 -2.72
CA PRO A 74 13.82 3.44 -2.71
C PRO A 74 14.22 3.03 -4.13
N LEU A 75 15.45 2.53 -4.27
CA LEU A 75 15.90 1.86 -5.47
C LEU A 75 15.49 0.39 -5.45
N ALA A 76 14.98 -0.09 -6.55
CA ALA A 76 14.64 -1.48 -6.78
C ALA A 76 15.87 -2.32 -7.17
N ALA A 77 15.70 -3.64 -7.32
CA ALA A 77 16.76 -4.57 -7.71
C ALA A 77 17.33 -4.27 -9.11
N ASP A 78 16.49 -3.81 -10.02
CA ASP A 78 16.83 -3.39 -11.39
C ASP A 78 17.46 -1.97 -11.45
N ASN A 79 17.83 -1.39 -10.33
CA ASN A 79 18.32 -0.02 -10.16
C ASN A 79 17.36 1.08 -10.61
N SER A 80 16.11 0.75 -10.88
CA SER A 80 15.08 1.76 -11.11
C SER A 80 14.63 2.39 -9.80
N THR A 81 14.26 3.67 -9.85
CA THR A 81 13.77 4.41 -8.68
C THR A 81 12.26 4.25 -8.58
N MET A 82 11.76 3.97 -7.38
CA MET A 82 10.35 4.14 -7.09
C MET A 82 10.03 5.63 -6.97
N LYS A 83 8.90 6.05 -7.51
CA LYS A 83 8.41 7.43 -7.40
C LYS A 83 7.78 7.68 -6.04
N ASP A 84 7.14 6.65 -5.51
CA ASP A 84 6.44 6.71 -4.25
C ASP A 84 6.36 5.31 -3.63
N PHE A 85 6.66 5.23 -2.35
CA PHE A 85 6.52 4.01 -1.55
C PHE A 85 6.07 4.38 -0.15
N ASP A 86 4.81 4.09 0.14
CA ASP A 86 4.17 4.38 1.41
C ASP A 86 3.97 3.11 2.23
N LEU A 87 4.16 3.22 3.52
CA LEU A 87 3.81 2.15 4.46
C LEU A 87 3.30 2.71 5.78
N ALA A 88 2.52 1.91 6.49
CA ALA A 88 2.12 2.12 7.86
C ALA A 88 2.66 0.96 8.72
N VAL A 89 3.30 1.30 9.82
CA VAL A 89 3.79 0.34 10.81
C VAL A 89 2.96 0.47 12.08
N ILE A 90 2.41 -0.63 12.55
CA ILE A 90 1.69 -0.69 13.80
C ILE A 90 2.60 -1.34 14.84
N TYR A 91 2.86 -0.62 15.92
CA TYR A 91 3.69 -1.11 17.02
C TYR A 91 3.04 -0.82 18.37
N ASN A 92 3.44 -1.55 19.38
CA ASN A 92 3.08 -1.29 20.77
C ASN A 92 4.30 -1.41 21.69
N ILE A 93 4.16 -0.85 22.87
CA ILE A 93 5.18 -0.87 23.91
C ILE A 93 4.73 -1.81 25.03
N THR A 94 5.64 -2.68 25.46
CA THR A 94 5.42 -3.52 26.64
C THR A 94 5.36 -2.65 27.89
N PRO A 95 4.31 -2.75 28.72
CA PRO A 95 4.16 -1.91 29.92
C PRO A 95 5.42 -1.84 30.80
N SER A 96 6.05 -2.95 31.06
CA SER A 96 7.27 -3.05 31.91
C SER A 96 8.53 -2.46 31.28
N ALA A 97 8.50 -2.01 30.04
CA ALA A 97 9.64 -1.40 29.37
C ALA A 97 9.54 0.13 29.29
N VAL A 98 8.41 0.70 29.68
CA VAL A 98 8.12 2.14 29.53
C VAL A 98 9.14 2.97 30.29
N SER A 99 9.48 2.59 31.54
CA SER A 99 10.46 3.31 32.36
C SER A 99 11.87 3.25 31.74
N ASP A 100 12.30 2.09 31.30
CA ASP A 100 13.62 1.91 30.66
C ASP A 100 13.74 2.71 29.36
N LEU A 101 12.72 2.63 28.51
CA LEU A 101 12.68 3.37 27.23
C LEU A 101 12.67 4.89 27.42
N TRP A 102 11.96 5.37 28.45
CA TRP A 102 11.90 6.80 28.75
C TRP A 102 13.21 7.36 29.32
N VAL A 103 13.84 6.60 30.24
CA VAL A 103 15.03 7.06 30.97
C VAL A 103 16.32 6.85 30.16
N ASN A 104 16.45 5.68 29.51
CA ASN A 104 17.72 5.25 28.92
C ASN A 104 17.80 5.50 27.40
N LYS A 105 16.69 5.82 26.73
CA LYS A 105 16.72 6.12 25.28
C LYS A 105 16.68 7.62 25.02
N SER A 106 17.21 8.00 23.85
CA SER A 106 17.25 9.40 23.44
C SER A 106 15.86 10.00 23.38
N ARG A 107 15.71 11.19 23.92
CA ARG A 107 14.45 11.94 23.87
C ARG A 107 13.98 12.22 22.44
N SER A 108 14.88 12.28 21.47
CA SER A 108 14.56 12.45 20.06
C SER A 108 13.86 11.25 19.41
N PHE A 109 13.85 10.09 20.07
CA PHE A 109 13.15 8.91 19.62
C PHE A 109 11.67 8.91 19.96
N HIS A 110 11.24 9.79 20.86
CA HIS A 110 9.87 9.95 21.30
C HIS A 110 9.23 11.11 20.58
N THR A 111 7.93 11.02 20.33
CA THR A 111 7.15 12.09 19.70
C THR A 111 6.04 12.50 20.65
N GLN A 112 5.80 13.79 20.78
CA GLN A 112 4.68 14.33 21.52
C GLN A 112 3.68 14.95 20.55
N ASP A 113 2.41 14.61 20.67
CA ASP A 113 1.36 15.18 19.85
C ASP A 113 0.85 16.53 20.38
N ALA A 114 -0.11 17.12 19.67
CA ALA A 114 -0.73 18.39 20.06
C ALA A 114 -1.58 18.28 21.34
N SER A 115 -2.03 17.07 21.70
CA SER A 115 -2.78 16.79 22.94
C SER A 115 -1.87 16.71 24.17
N GLY A 116 -0.57 16.53 23.93
CA GLY A 116 0.43 16.35 24.98
C GLY A 116 0.79 14.88 25.24
N ASP A 117 0.19 13.94 24.51
CA ASP A 117 0.49 12.51 24.62
C ASP A 117 1.88 12.20 24.06
N ILE A 118 2.63 11.38 24.82
CA ILE A 118 4.00 11.04 24.46
C ILE A 118 4.03 9.61 23.91
N TYR A 119 4.30 9.50 22.60
CA TYR A 119 4.48 8.24 21.90
C TYR A 119 5.93 7.81 21.97
N LEU A 120 6.19 6.81 22.83
CA LEU A 120 7.54 6.26 23.01
C LEU A 120 8.03 5.62 21.72
N MET A 121 9.30 5.88 21.40
CA MET A 121 10.02 5.26 20.27
C MET A 121 9.38 5.47 18.88
N HIS A 122 8.43 6.41 18.75
CA HIS A 122 7.74 6.68 17.47
C HIS A 122 8.71 7.10 16.35
N ALA A 123 9.58 8.08 16.63
CA ALA A 123 10.56 8.55 15.64
C ALA A 123 11.62 7.48 15.34
N TYR A 124 11.99 6.66 16.30
CA TYR A 124 12.88 5.52 16.10
C TYR A 124 12.24 4.46 15.20
N THR A 125 10.97 4.09 15.46
CA THR A 125 10.20 3.14 14.64
C THR A 125 10.07 3.66 13.21
N TYR A 126 9.82 4.97 13.02
CA TYR A 126 9.81 5.61 11.70
C TYR A 126 11.14 5.40 10.96
N GLN A 127 12.26 5.69 11.60
CA GLN A 127 13.59 5.56 10.99
C GLN A 127 13.92 4.10 10.67
N THR A 128 13.58 3.17 11.57
CA THR A 128 13.80 1.73 11.37
C THR A 128 12.95 1.20 10.21
N ALA A 129 11.69 1.61 10.13
CA ALA A 129 10.79 1.26 9.02
C ALA A 129 11.33 1.78 7.69
N ARG A 130 11.73 3.05 7.64
CA ARG A 130 12.35 3.65 6.46
C ARG A 130 13.58 2.84 6.00
N ASN A 131 14.49 2.54 6.91
CA ASN A 131 15.69 1.76 6.59
C ASN A 131 15.37 0.34 6.10
N ALA A 132 14.37 -0.31 6.70
CA ALA A 132 13.91 -1.63 6.28
C ALA A 132 13.35 -1.60 4.85
N VAL A 133 12.56 -0.58 4.48
CA VAL A 133 12.07 -0.39 3.10
C VAL A 133 13.22 -0.29 2.12
N TYR A 134 14.21 0.59 2.37
CA TYR A 134 15.35 0.75 1.47
C TYR A 134 16.16 -0.53 1.31
N LYS A 135 16.22 -1.38 2.34
CA LYS A 135 16.93 -2.66 2.31
C LYS A 135 16.13 -3.74 1.57
N VAL A 136 14.82 -3.81 1.79
CA VAL A 136 13.95 -4.83 1.19
C VAL A 136 13.65 -4.52 -0.27
N ALA A 137 13.40 -3.25 -0.63
CA ALA A 137 13.11 -2.85 -1.99
C ALA A 137 14.23 -3.27 -2.98
N ARG A 138 15.48 -3.32 -2.54
CA ARG A 138 16.62 -3.80 -3.34
C ARG A 138 16.54 -5.27 -3.77
N LYS A 139 15.62 -6.04 -3.23
CA LYS A 139 15.45 -7.47 -3.57
C LYS A 139 14.42 -7.68 -4.69
N TYR A 140 13.61 -6.69 -5.00
CA TYR A 140 12.48 -6.79 -5.92
C TYR A 140 12.64 -5.82 -7.10
N GLU A 141 12.26 -6.26 -8.29
CA GLU A 141 12.16 -5.39 -9.46
C GLU A 141 10.96 -4.45 -9.31
N ALA A 142 11.10 -3.20 -9.75
CA ALA A 142 10.11 -2.15 -9.54
C ALA A 142 8.69 -2.52 -10.07
N LEU A 143 8.62 -3.22 -11.20
CA LEU A 143 7.35 -3.64 -11.80
C LEU A 143 6.67 -4.79 -11.05
N ASN A 144 7.46 -5.64 -10.39
CA ASN A 144 6.97 -6.85 -9.72
C ASN A 144 6.65 -6.62 -8.24
N MET A 145 6.94 -5.43 -7.68
CA MET A 145 6.70 -5.14 -6.27
C MET A 145 5.24 -5.27 -5.87
N ASN A 146 4.31 -4.79 -6.72
CA ASN A 146 2.89 -4.86 -6.40
C ASN A 146 2.37 -6.31 -6.33
N ASP A 147 2.91 -7.20 -7.14
CA ASP A 147 2.53 -8.62 -7.16
C ASP A 147 3.08 -9.36 -5.92
N ASN A 148 4.19 -8.87 -5.37
CA ASN A 148 4.86 -9.43 -4.19
C ASN A 148 4.57 -8.64 -2.90
N ARG A 149 3.51 -7.84 -2.85
CA ARG A 149 3.19 -6.94 -1.73
C ARG A 149 3.24 -7.66 -0.37
N SER A 150 2.52 -8.76 -0.22
CA SER A 150 2.46 -9.48 1.06
C SER A 150 3.83 -9.98 1.52
N GLN A 151 4.65 -10.46 0.59
CA GLN A 151 6.00 -10.91 0.89
C GLN A 151 6.91 -9.74 1.30
N ILE A 152 6.75 -8.58 0.65
CA ILE A 152 7.48 -7.35 0.99
C ILE A 152 7.09 -6.89 2.40
N GLU A 153 5.80 -6.92 2.76
CA GLU A 153 5.32 -6.58 4.10
C GLU A 153 5.94 -7.48 5.17
N GLU A 154 5.94 -8.80 4.95
CA GLU A 154 6.56 -9.77 5.85
C GLU A 154 8.08 -9.57 5.98
N GLU A 155 8.78 -9.33 4.89
CA GLU A 155 10.23 -9.08 4.92
C GLU A 155 10.60 -7.77 5.60
N ILE A 156 9.80 -6.71 5.41
CA ILE A 156 10.00 -5.44 6.12
C ILE A 156 9.80 -5.67 7.62
N GLN A 157 8.71 -6.34 8.00
CA GLN A 157 8.43 -6.66 9.41
C GLN A 157 9.57 -7.49 10.03
N ALA A 158 10.01 -8.54 9.37
CA ALA A 158 11.12 -9.38 9.83
C ALA A 158 12.43 -8.59 9.95
N THR A 159 12.73 -7.70 9.00
CA THR A 159 13.90 -6.83 9.03
C THR A 159 13.86 -5.85 10.20
N MET A 160 12.69 -5.28 10.50
CA MET A 160 12.49 -4.38 11.64
C MET A 160 12.68 -5.14 12.96
N ILE A 161 12.04 -6.32 13.10
CA ILE A 161 12.19 -7.16 14.30
C ILE A 161 13.64 -7.57 14.53
N ALA A 162 14.35 -7.97 13.48
CA ALA A 162 15.78 -8.28 13.56
C ALA A 162 16.60 -7.09 14.08
N THR A 163 16.33 -5.88 13.54
CA THR A 163 17.01 -4.66 13.98
C THR A 163 16.74 -4.35 15.46
N LEU A 164 15.47 -4.49 15.90
CA LEU A 164 15.12 -4.28 17.31
C LEU A 164 15.82 -5.26 18.24
N ASN A 165 15.93 -6.54 17.84
CA ASN A 165 16.62 -7.58 18.60
C ASN A 165 18.13 -7.33 18.69
N ASP A 166 18.76 -6.94 17.58
CA ASP A 166 20.20 -6.61 17.53
C ASP A 166 20.53 -5.44 18.45
N GLU A 167 19.65 -4.45 18.56
CA GLU A 167 19.80 -3.30 19.45
C GLU A 167 19.27 -3.53 20.87
N LYS A 168 18.81 -4.76 21.17
CA LYS A 168 18.26 -5.17 22.47
C LYS A 168 17.09 -4.31 22.96
N LEU A 169 16.22 -3.93 22.05
CA LEU A 169 15.00 -3.14 22.29
C LEU A 169 13.80 -4.05 22.53
N ASN A 170 13.87 -4.91 23.55
CA ASN A 170 12.87 -5.94 23.83
C ASN A 170 11.49 -5.40 24.28
N GLY A 171 11.38 -4.10 24.51
CA GLY A 171 10.13 -3.46 24.92
C GLY A 171 9.23 -2.98 23.80
N ILE A 172 9.66 -3.13 22.54
CA ILE A 172 8.92 -2.70 21.35
C ILE A 172 8.48 -3.94 20.59
N THR A 173 7.18 -4.03 20.28
CA THR A 173 6.63 -5.10 19.47
C THR A 173 6.06 -4.53 18.19
N ILE A 174 6.51 -5.00 17.03
CA ILE A 174 5.92 -4.67 15.74
C ILE A 174 4.75 -5.61 15.48
N SER A 175 3.53 -5.09 15.61
CA SER A 175 2.30 -5.87 15.42
C SER A 175 2.03 -6.16 13.95
N GLN A 176 2.19 -5.15 13.09
CA GLN A 176 1.90 -5.28 11.68
C GLN A 176 2.63 -4.22 10.86
N VAL A 177 3.00 -4.61 9.64
CA VAL A 177 3.45 -3.68 8.58
C VAL A 177 2.46 -3.78 7.43
N ARG A 178 2.00 -2.64 6.93
CA ARG A 178 1.11 -2.53 5.78
C ARG A 178 1.72 -1.60 4.76
N VAL A 179 1.92 -2.08 3.55
CA VAL A 179 2.34 -1.25 2.44
C VAL A 179 1.12 -0.57 1.82
N GLY A 180 1.15 0.74 1.71
CA GLY A 180 0.11 1.56 1.10
C GLY A 180 0.25 1.63 -0.41
N GLY A 181 1.01 2.59 -0.91
CA GLY A 181 1.34 2.79 -2.32
C GLY A 181 2.71 2.23 -2.69
N MET A 182 2.83 1.63 -3.87
CA MET A 182 4.10 1.32 -4.51
C MET A 182 4.01 1.76 -5.97
N VAL A 183 4.55 2.92 -6.26
CA VAL A 183 4.45 3.56 -7.58
C VAL A 183 5.84 3.61 -8.20
N PRO A 184 6.11 2.86 -9.28
CA PRO A 184 7.37 2.97 -10.01
C PRO A 184 7.48 4.31 -10.73
N SER A 185 8.70 4.72 -11.07
CA SER A 185 8.95 5.95 -11.80
C SER A 185 8.26 5.96 -13.17
N ASP A 186 7.98 7.15 -13.69
CA ASP A 186 7.28 7.31 -14.97
C ASP A 186 8.07 6.68 -16.13
N ALA A 187 9.40 6.66 -16.05
CA ALA A 187 10.26 6.00 -17.04
C ALA A 187 10.06 4.47 -17.03
N VAL A 188 9.95 3.86 -15.85
CA VAL A 188 9.69 2.41 -15.70
C VAL A 188 8.31 2.06 -16.22
N LYS A 189 7.28 2.87 -15.92
CA LYS A 189 5.92 2.68 -16.45
C LYS A 189 5.91 2.75 -17.97
N ALA A 190 6.55 3.76 -18.56
CA ALA A 190 6.62 3.90 -20.02
C ALA A 190 7.31 2.70 -20.68
N SER A 191 8.37 2.16 -20.06
CA SER A 191 9.05 0.95 -20.55
C SER A 191 8.15 -0.29 -20.45
N ALA A 192 7.39 -0.43 -19.37
CA ALA A 192 6.41 -1.50 -19.20
C ALA A 192 5.28 -1.41 -20.23
N ASP A 193 4.74 -0.23 -20.46
CA ASP A 193 3.70 -0.02 -21.47
C ASP A 193 4.20 -0.36 -22.87
N ASN A 194 5.41 0.01 -23.21
CA ASN A 194 6.02 -0.35 -24.48
C ASN A 194 6.22 -1.87 -24.62
N LEU A 195 6.64 -2.55 -23.55
CA LEU A 195 6.77 -4.01 -23.55
C LEU A 195 5.42 -4.71 -23.73
N VAL A 196 4.38 -4.22 -23.05
CA VAL A 196 3.01 -4.74 -23.19
C VAL A 196 2.50 -4.55 -24.61
N ARG A 197 2.73 -3.36 -25.22
CA ARG A 197 2.37 -3.11 -26.62
C ARG A 197 3.08 -4.07 -27.55
N ALA A 198 4.40 -4.24 -27.42
CA ALA A 198 5.17 -5.15 -28.25
C ALA A 198 4.67 -6.59 -28.14
N LYS A 199 4.38 -7.09 -26.92
CA LYS A 199 3.80 -8.42 -26.71
C LYS A 199 2.40 -8.56 -27.34
N ASN A 200 1.58 -7.53 -27.27
CA ASN A 200 0.25 -7.56 -27.88
C ASN A 200 0.35 -7.57 -29.41
N GLU A 201 1.26 -6.78 -29.99
CA GLU A 201 1.53 -6.81 -31.43
C GLU A 201 2.06 -8.17 -31.90
N GLU A 202 2.96 -8.79 -31.14
CA GLU A 202 3.45 -10.16 -31.42
C GLU A 202 2.31 -11.17 -31.42
N LYS A 203 1.47 -11.16 -30.37
CA LYS A 203 0.28 -12.03 -30.32
C LYS A 203 -0.69 -11.77 -31.48
N THR A 204 -0.90 -10.53 -31.86
CA THR A 204 -1.77 -10.20 -33.00
C THR A 204 -1.21 -10.79 -34.28
N LYS A 205 0.10 -10.64 -34.52
CA LYS A 205 0.77 -11.25 -35.69
C LYS A 205 0.73 -12.78 -35.69
N GLU A 206 0.90 -13.41 -34.52
CA GLU A 206 0.75 -14.86 -34.38
C GLU A 206 -0.66 -15.32 -34.78
N VAL A 207 -1.68 -14.62 -34.29
CA VAL A 207 -3.09 -14.89 -34.65
C VAL A 207 -3.33 -14.68 -36.14
N GLU A 208 -2.81 -13.60 -36.74
CA GLU A 208 -2.90 -13.35 -38.19
C GLU A 208 -2.25 -14.47 -39.01
N VAL A 209 -1.08 -14.94 -38.61
CA VAL A 209 -0.41 -16.08 -39.24
C VAL A 209 -1.24 -17.35 -39.13
N GLN A 210 -1.87 -17.61 -37.98
CA GLN A 210 -2.75 -18.77 -37.79
C GLN A 210 -4.01 -18.68 -38.69
N ILE A 211 -4.60 -17.46 -38.76
CA ILE A 211 -5.75 -17.19 -39.64
C ILE A 211 -5.33 -17.46 -41.11
N ALA A 212 -4.18 -16.90 -41.55
CA ALA A 212 -3.69 -17.10 -42.92
C ALA A 212 -3.42 -18.56 -43.24
N LYS A 213 -2.85 -19.33 -42.30
CA LYS A 213 -2.65 -20.77 -42.47
C LYS A 213 -3.98 -21.51 -42.64
N LYS A 214 -4.94 -21.28 -41.76
CA LYS A 214 -6.28 -21.88 -41.84
C LYS A 214 -7.02 -21.50 -43.14
N GLU A 215 -6.86 -20.27 -43.60
CA GLU A 215 -7.46 -19.81 -44.82
C GLU A 215 -6.79 -20.50 -46.05
N ALA A 216 -5.47 -20.64 -46.06
CA ALA A 216 -4.75 -21.40 -47.09
C ALA A 216 -5.18 -22.86 -47.12
N GLU A 217 -5.32 -23.52 -45.94
CA GLU A 217 -5.85 -24.89 -45.84
C GLU A 217 -7.29 -24.99 -46.39
N ARG A 218 -8.13 -24.01 -46.06
CA ARG A 218 -9.51 -23.92 -46.55
C ARG A 218 -9.54 -23.80 -48.07
N ILE A 219 -8.72 -22.93 -48.65
CA ILE A 219 -8.63 -22.72 -50.09
C ILE A 219 -8.11 -23.99 -50.77
N ALA A 220 -7.08 -24.66 -50.20
CA ALA A 220 -6.56 -25.92 -50.69
C ALA A 220 -7.64 -27.02 -50.71
N ALA A 221 -8.41 -27.15 -49.63
CA ALA A 221 -9.52 -28.11 -49.52
C ALA A 221 -10.64 -27.82 -50.55
N LEU A 222 -10.96 -26.54 -50.78
CA LEU A 222 -11.93 -26.15 -51.80
C LEU A 222 -11.42 -26.43 -53.21
N ASN A 223 -10.16 -26.17 -53.54
CA ASN A 223 -9.55 -26.44 -54.84
C ASN A 223 -9.42 -27.97 -55.13
N ALA A 224 -9.28 -28.79 -54.10
CA ALA A 224 -9.28 -30.23 -54.23
C ALA A 224 -10.66 -30.81 -54.59
N ASN A 225 -11.74 -30.02 -54.37
CA ASN A 225 -13.12 -30.43 -54.66
C ASN A 225 -13.81 -29.47 -55.65
N ALA A 226 -13.72 -29.78 -56.94
CA ALA A 226 -14.31 -28.96 -58.02
C ALA A 226 -15.82 -28.72 -57.87
N GLY A 227 -16.55 -29.68 -57.23
CA GLY A 227 -17.97 -29.52 -56.93
C GLY A 227 -18.27 -28.46 -55.88
N ALA A 228 -17.37 -28.26 -54.91
CA ALA A 228 -17.52 -27.24 -53.88
C ALA A 228 -17.34 -25.83 -54.45
N ILE A 229 -16.44 -25.66 -55.40
CA ILE A 229 -16.25 -24.36 -56.07
C ILE A 229 -17.53 -23.97 -56.85
N SER A 230 -18.08 -24.93 -57.62
CA SER A 230 -19.31 -24.72 -58.37
C SER A 230 -20.50 -24.37 -57.44
N TYR A 231 -20.61 -25.05 -56.32
CA TYR A 231 -21.63 -24.76 -55.32
C TYR A 231 -21.48 -23.36 -54.69
N MET A 232 -20.26 -22.96 -54.31
CA MET A 232 -20.00 -21.63 -53.80
C MET A 232 -20.28 -20.49 -54.80
N GLN A 233 -19.92 -20.71 -56.05
CA GLN A 233 -20.28 -19.80 -57.16
C GLN A 233 -21.77 -19.65 -57.30
N ALA A 234 -22.53 -20.75 -57.29
CA ALA A 234 -23.98 -20.74 -57.30
C ALA A 234 -24.59 -20.00 -56.08
N GLN A 235 -24.04 -20.24 -54.91
CA GLN A 235 -24.48 -19.58 -53.67
C GLN A 235 -24.18 -18.04 -53.68
N ALA A 236 -23.01 -17.64 -54.18
CA ALA A 236 -22.66 -16.23 -54.37
C ALA A 236 -23.62 -15.52 -55.37
N GLN A 237 -23.95 -16.22 -56.48
CA GLN A 237 -24.90 -15.73 -57.45
C GLN A 237 -26.30 -15.57 -56.84
N MET A 238 -26.77 -16.52 -56.05
CA MET A 238 -28.04 -16.39 -55.33
C MET A 238 -28.06 -15.19 -54.38
N LYS A 239 -27.01 -15.00 -53.58
CA LYS A 239 -26.89 -13.85 -52.68
C LYS A 239 -26.90 -12.50 -53.43
N ILE A 240 -26.24 -12.43 -54.59
CA ILE A 240 -26.26 -11.24 -55.46
C ILE A 240 -27.69 -11.00 -55.94
N ALA A 241 -28.36 -12.06 -56.42
CA ALA A 241 -29.74 -11.97 -56.89
C ALA A 241 -30.72 -11.52 -55.78
N GLU A 242 -30.59 -12.07 -54.59
CA GLU A 242 -31.36 -11.66 -53.43
C GLU A 242 -31.08 -10.18 -53.02
N GLY A 243 -29.82 -9.75 -53.09
CA GLY A 243 -29.42 -8.36 -52.84
C GLY A 243 -30.01 -7.37 -53.85
N ILE A 244 -30.08 -7.77 -55.13
CA ILE A 244 -30.73 -6.99 -56.20
C ILE A 244 -32.25 -6.95 -56.00
N ALA A 245 -32.85 -8.11 -55.70
CA ALA A 245 -34.30 -8.21 -55.46
C ALA A 245 -34.73 -7.37 -54.23
N ALA A 246 -33.87 -7.30 -53.21
CA ALA A 246 -34.10 -6.49 -52.02
C ALA A 246 -33.77 -4.97 -52.21
N GLY A 247 -33.38 -4.52 -53.41
CA GLY A 247 -33.03 -3.13 -53.71
C GLY A 247 -31.75 -2.62 -52.99
N LYS A 248 -30.94 -3.53 -52.44
CA LYS A 248 -29.72 -3.18 -51.66
C LYS A 248 -28.47 -3.00 -52.51
N VAL A 249 -28.51 -3.41 -53.79
CA VAL A 249 -27.38 -3.36 -54.73
C VAL A 249 -27.76 -2.45 -55.90
N GLN A 250 -27.06 -1.34 -56.04
CA GLN A 250 -27.31 -0.34 -57.15
C GLN A 250 -26.44 -0.60 -58.38
N THR A 251 -25.32 -1.31 -58.25
CA THR A 251 -24.40 -1.58 -59.35
C THR A 251 -23.84 -2.98 -59.24
N VAL A 252 -23.94 -3.78 -60.29
CA VAL A 252 -23.35 -5.13 -60.35
C VAL A 252 -22.32 -5.14 -61.47
N VAL A 253 -21.07 -5.43 -61.14
CA VAL A 253 -20.04 -5.71 -62.14
C VAL A 253 -20.07 -7.22 -62.42
N ILE A 254 -20.48 -7.57 -63.64
CA ILE A 254 -20.59 -8.95 -64.08
C ILE A 254 -19.30 -9.35 -64.77
N PRO A 255 -18.57 -10.39 -64.30
CA PRO A 255 -17.39 -10.92 -64.97
C PRO A 255 -17.75 -11.41 -66.41
N TYR A 256 -16.79 -11.34 -67.29
CA TYR A 256 -16.97 -11.69 -68.71
C TYR A 256 -17.41 -13.16 -68.96
N ASP A 257 -17.16 -14.04 -68.06
CA ASP A 257 -17.50 -15.46 -68.09
C ASP A 257 -18.83 -15.81 -67.39
N PHE A 258 -19.61 -14.82 -67.01
CA PHE A 258 -20.89 -15.01 -66.30
C PHE A 258 -21.94 -15.62 -67.23
N LYS A 259 -22.39 -16.85 -66.98
CA LYS A 259 -23.40 -17.58 -67.77
C LYS A 259 -24.82 -17.48 -67.19
N GLY A 260 -25.15 -16.44 -66.45
CA GLY A 260 -26.47 -16.25 -65.86
C GLY A 260 -27.25 -15.10 -66.54
N MET A 261 -28.59 -15.16 -66.52
CA MET A 261 -29.44 -14.04 -66.89
C MET A 261 -29.74 -13.16 -65.71
N VAL A 262 -29.39 -11.87 -65.77
CA VAL A 262 -29.79 -10.86 -64.77
C VAL A 262 -30.87 -9.98 -65.41
N ASN A 263 -32.09 -10.11 -64.90
CA ASN A 263 -33.18 -9.23 -65.33
C ASN A 263 -33.33 -8.11 -64.27
N ILE A 264 -32.86 -6.91 -64.61
CA ILE A 264 -32.95 -5.76 -63.77
C ILE A 264 -34.15 -4.94 -64.25
N THR A 265 -35.31 -5.13 -63.62
CA THR A 265 -36.48 -4.24 -63.77
C THR A 265 -36.33 -3.06 -62.84
N SER A 266 -36.00 -1.88 -63.34
CA SER A 266 -36.12 -0.62 -62.61
C SER A 266 -37.59 -0.28 -62.39
N LYS A 267 -38.01 -0.09 -61.15
CA LYS A 267 -39.26 0.60 -60.82
C LYS A 267 -39.00 2.08 -60.67
#